data_df0ead40ce7263ee4d8a24303726f516
#
_entry.id   df0ead40ce7263ee4d8a24303726f516
#
_cell.length_a   1.000
_cell.length_b   1.000
_cell.length_c   1.000
_cell.angle_alpha   90.00
_cell.angle_beta   90.00
_cell.angle_gamma   90.00
#
_symmetry.space_group_name_H-M   'P 1'
#
loop_
_entity.id
_entity.type
_entity.pdbx_description
1 polymer ?
#
loop_
_entity_poly.entity_id
_entity_poly.type
_entity_poly.pdbx_seq_one_letter_code
_entity_poly.pdbx_strand_id
1 'polypeptide(L)' 'MKLNTAVSKRLQGLLAERGLSQYQLSMKSGVPKTTIGNIVNCQYDSTKLRIIHEICQGLGIDISEFFDSYLFCEENLEP' A
#
# COMPACT_ATOMS: atom_id res chain seq x y z
N MET A 1 -2.66 4.90 14.97
CA MET A 1 -3.32 3.85 14.14
C MET A 1 -2.41 2.63 14.03
N LYS A 2 -2.96 1.50 13.66
CA LYS A 2 -2.17 0.30 13.41
C LYS A 2 -1.36 0.46 12.13
N LEU A 3 -0.23 -0.22 12.04
CA LEU A 3 0.64 -0.15 10.86
C LEU A 3 -0.09 -0.57 9.58
N ASN A 4 -0.90 -1.64 9.63
CA ASN A 4 -1.65 -2.07 8.45
C ASN A 4 -2.67 -1.01 7.99
N THR A 5 -3.23 -0.24 8.92
CA THR A 5 -4.12 0.87 8.58
C THR A 5 -3.34 1.98 7.87
N ALA A 6 -2.13 2.28 8.33
CA ALA A 6 -1.28 3.27 7.68
C ALA A 6 -0.91 2.85 6.26
N VAL A 7 -0.57 1.56 6.07
CA VAL A 7 -0.27 1.02 4.74
C VAL A 7 -1.49 1.13 3.82
N SER A 8 -2.67 0.78 4.33
CA SER A 8 -3.92 0.89 3.56
C SER A 8 -4.18 2.32 3.11
N LYS A 9 -4.07 3.28 4.04
CA LYS A 9 -4.30 4.70 3.73
C LYS A 9 -3.29 5.22 2.72
N ARG A 10 -2.01 4.82 2.86
CA ARG A 10 -0.97 5.24 1.93
C ARG A 10 -1.26 4.72 0.52
N LEU A 11 -1.62 3.44 0.41
CA LEU A 11 -1.95 2.83 -0.87
C LEU A 11 -3.16 3.51 -1.51
N GLN A 12 -4.22 3.74 -0.74
CA GLN A 12 -5.41 4.44 -1.24
C GLN A 12 -5.05 5.83 -1.77
N GLY A 13 -4.21 6.56 -1.03
CA GLY A 13 -3.76 7.89 -1.44
C GLY A 13 -2.97 7.85 -2.74
N LEU A 14 -2.06 6.89 -2.87
CA LEU A 14 -1.26 6.74 -4.10
C LEU A 14 -2.13 6.39 -5.31
N LEU A 15 -3.11 5.51 -5.13
CA LEU A 15 -4.03 5.15 -6.20
C LEU A 15 -4.86 6.37 -6.63
N ALA A 16 -5.39 7.12 -5.66
CA ALA A 16 -6.19 8.32 -5.94
C ALA A 16 -5.36 9.36 -6.69
N GLU A 17 -4.14 9.61 -6.23
CA GLU A 17 -3.20 10.55 -6.87
C GLU A 17 -2.96 10.24 -8.33
N ARG A 18 -2.87 8.95 -8.65
CA ARG A 18 -2.54 8.48 -10.01
C ARG A 18 -3.77 8.14 -10.84
N GLY A 19 -4.96 8.25 -10.27
CA GLY A 19 -6.18 7.88 -10.97
C GLY A 19 -6.23 6.40 -11.33
N LEU A 20 -5.65 5.53 -10.49
CA LEU A 20 -5.61 4.10 -10.74
C LEU A 20 -6.64 3.37 -9.90
N SER A 21 -7.31 2.39 -10.50
CA SER A 21 -8.15 1.45 -9.78
C SER A 21 -7.30 0.32 -9.19
N GLN A 22 -7.86 -0.44 -8.26
CA GLN A 22 -7.20 -1.64 -7.73
C GLN A 22 -6.94 -2.66 -8.85
N TYR A 23 -7.86 -2.79 -9.79
CA TYR A 23 -7.68 -3.68 -10.93
C TYR A 23 -6.49 -3.25 -11.78
N GLN A 24 -6.40 -1.96 -12.10
CA GLN A 24 -5.29 -1.44 -12.89
C GLN A 24 -3.95 -1.66 -12.18
N LEU A 25 -3.90 -1.46 -10.86
CA LEU A 25 -2.70 -1.76 -10.10
C LEU A 25 -2.35 -3.24 -10.17
N SER A 26 -3.33 -4.14 -10.08
CA SER A 26 -3.07 -5.57 -10.18
C SER A 26 -2.43 -5.92 -11.53
N MET A 27 -2.89 -5.31 -12.60
CA MET A 27 -2.32 -5.52 -13.93
C MET A 27 -0.88 -5.01 -14.04
N LYS A 28 -0.60 -3.87 -13.42
CA LYS A 28 0.73 -3.25 -13.47
C LYS A 28 1.74 -3.94 -12.55
N SER A 29 1.29 -4.43 -11.41
CA SER A 29 2.17 -4.96 -10.36
C SER A 29 2.32 -6.48 -10.39
N GLY A 30 1.37 -7.17 -10.99
CA GLY A 30 1.30 -8.62 -10.91
C GLY A 30 0.74 -9.14 -9.58
N VAL A 31 0.40 -8.24 -8.65
CA VAL A 31 -0.22 -8.62 -7.38
C VAL A 31 -1.70 -8.86 -7.63
N PRO A 32 -2.26 -10.00 -7.18
CA PRO A 32 -3.68 -10.28 -7.39
C PRO A 32 -4.58 -9.18 -6.83
N LYS A 33 -5.64 -8.87 -7.54
CA LYS A 33 -6.60 -7.84 -7.10
C LYS A 33 -7.15 -8.17 -5.72
N THR A 34 -7.39 -9.46 -5.43
CA THR A 34 -7.85 -9.90 -4.11
C THR A 34 -6.89 -9.48 -3.01
N THR A 35 -5.57 -9.67 -3.25
CA THR A 35 -4.54 -9.29 -2.28
C THR A 35 -4.54 -7.77 -2.07
N ILE A 36 -4.62 -6.99 -3.15
CA ILE A 36 -4.69 -5.54 -3.07
C ILE A 36 -5.93 -5.11 -2.26
N GLY A 37 -7.08 -5.70 -2.56
CA GLY A 37 -8.31 -5.42 -1.84
C GLY A 37 -8.21 -5.75 -0.35
N ASN A 38 -7.55 -6.85 -0.01
CA ASN A 38 -7.36 -7.24 1.39
C ASN A 38 -6.46 -6.24 2.13
N ILE A 39 -5.44 -5.70 1.47
CA ILE A 39 -4.60 -4.65 2.04
C ILE A 39 -5.42 -3.38 2.28
N VAL A 40 -6.16 -2.94 1.28
CA VAL A 40 -7.00 -1.73 1.35
C VAL A 40 -8.05 -1.86 2.45
N ASN A 41 -8.63 -3.04 2.60
CA ASN A 41 -9.68 -3.29 3.60
C ASN A 41 -9.15 -3.75 4.95
N CYS A 42 -7.83 -3.72 5.15
CA CYS A 42 -7.17 -4.09 6.41
C CYS A 42 -7.54 -5.50 6.89
N GLN A 43 -7.64 -6.45 5.94
CA GLN A 43 -7.97 -7.84 6.26
C GLN A 43 -6.78 -8.59 6.86
N TYR A 44 -5.56 -8.06 6.71
CA TYR A 44 -4.34 -8.65 7.24
C TYR A 44 -3.80 -7.79 8.38
N ASP A 45 -3.23 -8.44 9.39
CA ASP A 45 -2.52 -7.74 10.46
C ASP A 45 -1.20 -7.16 9.95
N SER A 46 -0.61 -7.80 8.95
CA SER A 46 0.62 -7.32 8.34
C SER A 46 0.65 -7.72 6.86
N THR A 47 1.47 -7.04 6.10
CA THR A 47 1.68 -7.33 4.67
C THR A 47 3.15 -7.64 4.46
N LYS A 48 3.43 -8.68 3.67
CA LYS A 48 4.82 -9.04 3.35
C LYS A 48 5.49 -7.90 2.59
N LEU A 49 6.74 -7.58 2.96
CA LEU A 49 7.51 -6.55 2.27
C LEU A 49 7.62 -6.81 0.78
N ARG A 50 7.71 -8.08 0.37
CA ARG A 50 7.76 -8.43 -1.06
C ARG A 50 6.53 -7.91 -1.79
N ILE A 51 5.36 -8.03 -1.20
CA ILE A 51 4.11 -7.55 -1.81
C ILE A 51 4.16 -6.02 -1.94
N ILE A 52 4.63 -5.33 -0.91
CA ILE A 52 4.79 -3.87 -0.97
C ILE A 52 5.76 -3.50 -2.09
N HIS A 53 6.88 -4.23 -2.22
CA HIS A 53 7.84 -3.98 -3.29
C HIS A 53 7.20 -4.15 -4.67
N GLU A 54 6.42 -5.22 -4.85
CA GLU A 54 5.74 -5.47 -6.14
C GLU A 54 4.72 -4.37 -6.45
N ILE A 55 3.99 -3.91 -5.44
CA ILE A 55 3.07 -2.78 -5.58
C ILE A 55 3.83 -1.53 -6.01
N CYS A 56 4.97 -1.25 -5.37
CA CYS A 56 5.80 -0.09 -5.71
C CYS A 56 6.29 -0.18 -7.16
N GLN A 57 6.71 -1.36 -7.61
CA GLN A 57 7.09 -1.58 -8.99
C GLN A 57 5.94 -1.25 -9.95
N GLY A 58 4.72 -1.68 -9.60
CA GLY A 58 3.53 -1.37 -10.39
C GLY A 58 3.20 0.11 -10.42
N LEU A 59 3.50 0.83 -9.34
CA LEU A 59 3.28 2.27 -9.25
C LEU A 59 4.44 3.09 -9.84
N GLY A 60 5.57 2.45 -10.10
CA GLY A 60 6.76 3.15 -10.61
C GLY A 60 7.44 4.01 -9.56
N ILE A 61 7.41 3.59 -8.29
CA ILE A 61 8.06 4.32 -7.19
C ILE A 61 9.01 3.40 -6.44
N ASP A 62 9.93 3.99 -5.70
CA ASP A 62 10.81 3.26 -4.79
C ASP A 62 10.06 2.90 -3.51
N ILE A 63 10.52 1.85 -2.81
CA ILE A 63 9.97 1.48 -1.51
C ILE A 63 10.11 2.66 -0.53
N SER A 64 11.25 3.37 -0.59
CA SER A 64 11.49 4.53 0.26
C SER A 64 10.44 5.62 0.04
N GLU A 65 10.01 5.81 -1.19
CA GLU A 65 8.96 6.80 -1.53
C GLU A 65 7.61 6.36 -0.96
N PHE A 66 7.32 5.07 -1.01
CA PHE A 66 6.08 4.53 -0.44
C PHE A 66 5.97 4.90 1.05
N PHE A 67 7.06 4.71 1.80
CA PHE A 67 7.07 4.94 3.24
C PHE A 67 7.40 6.39 3.63
N ASP A 68 7.66 7.25 2.67
CA ASP A 68 7.91 8.68 2.92
C ASP A 68 6.58 9.40 3.09
N SER A 69 5.96 9.22 4.25
CA SER A 69 4.65 9.79 4.55
C SER A 69 4.52 9.96 6.07
N TYR A 70 3.86 11.03 6.49
CA TYR A 70 3.59 11.27 7.91
C TYR A 70 2.80 10.12 8.56
N LEU A 71 2.10 9.33 7.74
CA LEU A 71 1.36 8.16 8.23
C LEU A 71 2.25 7.18 8.98
N PHE A 72 3.53 7.10 8.61
CA PHE A 72 4.49 6.16 9.18
C PHE A 72 5.35 6.75 10.29
N CYS A 73 5.12 8.02 10.67
CA CYS A 73 5.81 8.60 11.81
C CYS A 73 5.41 7.86 13.09
N GLU A 74 6.36 7.62 13.97
CA GLU A 74 6.14 6.83 15.18
C GLU A 74 4.97 7.36 16.03
N GLU A 75 4.80 8.68 16.08
CA GLU A 75 3.71 9.31 16.82
C GLU A 75 2.32 8.93 16.31
N ASN A 76 2.23 8.46 15.07
CA ASN A 76 0.95 8.08 14.45
C ASN A 76 0.68 6.58 14.52
N LEU A 77 1.65 5.79 14.97
CA LEU A 77 1.56 4.33 14.98
C LEU A 77 1.39 3.79 16.39
N GLU A 78 0.52 2.80 16.53
CA GLU A 78 0.36 2.05 17.77
C GLU A 78 1.45 1.00 17.88
N PRO A 79 1.86 0.66 19.11
CA PRO A 79 2.83 -0.40 19.32
C PRO A 79 2.32 -1.74 18.80
#